data_6764d3b0c9b5649974eff820d55d1d52
#
_entry.id   6764d3b0c9b5649974eff820d55d1d52
#
_cell.length_a   1.000
_cell.length_b   1.000
_cell.length_c   1.000
_cell.angle_alpha   90.00
_cell.angle_beta   90.00
_cell.angle_gamma   90.00
#
_symmetry.space_group_name_H-M   'P 1'
#
loop_
_entity.id
_entity.type
_entity.pdbx_description
1 polymer ?
#
loop_
_entity_poly.entity_id
_entity_poly.type
_entity_poly.pdbx_seq_one_letter_code
_entity_poly.pdbx_strand_id
1 'polypeptide(L)'
;MKPALIFSLFLLLFISHTNYAQTTVDDPEIKKMVAEVKSENMEATVRKLVSFGTRHTLSDTKSNTRGIGAAQRWVKSEFDKYALASGGRLTSVIDFFTIKADGRRIATDSQLGNVMATLKGTDPTDDRVLIISGHLDSRASDVMDAKSDAPGANDDASGVAAMMELARIMSQREFPFTLIFVAVVGEEQGLYGAKHLADVAKDGKWNVIAMINNDMIGNSLSSGTLLRDNTKVRVFSETIPFLETEAESKMRKSTNRDNDSPSRQLARYIKTVTNQYVEQLDINLVYRNDRFLRGGDHTPFSQNGFTAIRFCEMNENYDHQHQNVRKENNIQYGDLAEFMDFEYMKKVTCSNLATFSNLAWSPKAPTNVGIEVKDLTNFSTLVWTAPEGKSVYGYNIVIRETSSQHWEKTIFVKDTKAEIPYSKDNFFFAVQAVDALGHSSLPVFPLPIR
;
A
#
# COMPACT_ATOMS: atom_id res chain seq x y z
N MET A 1 5.38 -55.79 -65.25
CA MET A 1 5.39 -54.45 -64.65
C MET A 1 4.76 -54.59 -63.26
N LYS A 2 5.56 -54.49 -62.19
CA LYS A 2 5.04 -54.48 -60.79
C LYS A 2 4.94 -53.06 -60.32
N PRO A 3 3.84 -52.60 -59.64
CA PRO A 3 3.76 -51.29 -59.09
C PRO A 3 4.55 -51.22 -57.80
N ALA A 4 5.35 -50.15 -57.65
CA ALA A 4 6.05 -49.80 -56.40
C ALA A 4 5.11 -49.07 -55.47
N LEU A 5 4.94 -49.61 -54.28
CA LEU A 5 4.18 -48.98 -53.18
C LEU A 5 5.11 -47.98 -52.49
N ILE A 6 4.81 -46.68 -52.62
CA ILE A 6 5.49 -45.62 -51.86
C ILE A 6 4.78 -45.47 -50.51
N PHE A 7 5.45 -45.86 -49.42
CA PHE A 7 5.02 -45.61 -48.05
C PHE A 7 5.48 -44.22 -47.65
N SER A 8 4.55 -43.26 -47.63
CA SER A 8 4.80 -41.94 -47.03
C SER A 8 4.71 -42.04 -45.50
N LEU A 9 5.82 -41.91 -44.83
CA LEU A 9 5.92 -41.83 -43.38
C LEU A 9 5.53 -40.42 -42.94
N PHE A 10 4.30 -40.23 -42.44
CA PHE A 10 3.90 -39.00 -41.78
C PHE A 10 4.51 -38.96 -40.39
N LEU A 11 5.53 -38.14 -40.22
CA LEU A 11 6.11 -37.79 -38.90
C LEU A 11 5.16 -36.81 -38.19
N LEU A 12 4.31 -37.32 -37.30
CA LEU A 12 3.51 -36.47 -36.40
C LEU A 12 4.44 -35.82 -35.38
N LEU A 13 4.82 -34.57 -35.62
CA LEU A 13 5.41 -33.69 -34.62
C LEU A 13 4.34 -33.38 -33.56
N PHE A 14 4.41 -34.06 -32.42
CA PHE A 14 3.69 -33.63 -31.22
C PHE A 14 4.31 -32.34 -30.71
N ILE A 15 3.77 -31.19 -31.13
CA ILE A 15 4.01 -29.92 -30.47
C ILE A 15 3.27 -30.00 -29.15
N SER A 16 3.96 -30.27 -28.05
CA SER A 16 3.41 -30.15 -26.72
C SER A 16 3.14 -28.66 -26.46
N HIS A 17 1.90 -28.25 -26.66
CA HIS A 17 1.44 -26.96 -26.18
C HIS A 17 1.36 -27.10 -24.66
N THR A 18 2.34 -26.53 -23.96
CA THR A 18 2.21 -26.28 -22.53
C THR A 18 1.09 -25.25 -22.36
N ASN A 19 -0.10 -25.72 -21.97
CA ASN A 19 -1.17 -24.85 -21.55
C ASN A 19 -0.75 -24.19 -20.24
N TYR A 20 -0.32 -22.95 -20.30
CA TYR A 20 -0.10 -22.11 -19.13
C TYR A 20 -1.48 -21.70 -18.58
N ALA A 21 -2.00 -22.50 -17.66
CA ALA A 21 -3.25 -22.14 -16.97
C ALA A 21 -2.94 -21.01 -15.99
N GLN A 22 -3.58 -19.87 -16.18
CA GLN A 22 -3.61 -18.82 -15.19
C GLN A 22 -4.55 -19.26 -14.07
N THR A 23 -4.03 -19.91 -13.04
CA THR A 23 -4.80 -20.23 -11.83
C THR A 23 -4.65 -19.09 -10.85
N THR A 24 -5.53 -18.09 -10.93
CA THR A 24 -5.77 -17.20 -9.79
C THR A 24 -6.55 -18.02 -8.76
N VAL A 25 -5.87 -18.47 -7.73
CA VAL A 25 -6.54 -19.09 -6.57
C VAL A 25 -6.96 -17.96 -5.65
N ASP A 26 -8.24 -17.81 -5.41
CA ASP A 26 -8.76 -16.86 -4.43
C ASP A 26 -8.70 -17.50 -3.04
N ASP A 27 -7.99 -16.88 -2.11
CA ASP A 27 -8.01 -17.35 -0.72
C ASP A 27 -9.38 -17.07 -0.08
N PRO A 28 -10.11 -18.11 0.39
CA PRO A 28 -11.38 -17.93 1.06
C PRO A 28 -11.28 -17.10 2.36
N GLU A 29 -10.14 -17.14 3.07
CA GLU A 29 -9.99 -16.35 4.29
C GLU A 29 -9.83 -14.86 3.97
N ILE A 30 -9.11 -14.48 2.91
CA ILE A 30 -9.07 -13.07 2.44
C ILE A 30 -10.48 -12.61 2.05
N LYS A 31 -11.24 -13.42 1.31
CA LYS A 31 -12.66 -13.10 0.97
C LYS A 31 -13.52 -12.88 2.20
N LYS A 32 -13.35 -13.73 3.21
CA LYS A 32 -14.05 -13.61 4.48
C LYS A 32 -13.66 -12.32 5.21
N MET A 33 -12.37 -12.01 5.31
CA MET A 33 -11.88 -10.78 5.92
C MET A 33 -12.41 -9.54 5.20
N VAL A 34 -12.41 -9.53 3.87
CA VAL A 34 -12.99 -8.44 3.06
C VAL A 34 -14.49 -8.26 3.35
N ALA A 35 -15.23 -9.34 3.54
CA ALA A 35 -16.65 -9.29 3.92
C ALA A 35 -16.89 -8.80 5.36
N GLU A 36 -15.89 -8.83 6.24
CA GLU A 36 -15.96 -8.31 7.60
C GLU A 36 -15.76 -6.78 7.69
N VAL A 37 -15.34 -6.12 6.60
CA VAL A 37 -15.21 -4.66 6.53
C VAL A 37 -16.61 -4.04 6.49
N LYS A 38 -16.89 -3.14 7.43
CA LYS A 38 -18.20 -2.50 7.56
C LYS A 38 -18.10 -0.99 7.51
N SER A 39 -18.87 -0.37 6.63
CA SER A 39 -18.99 1.09 6.52
C SER A 39 -19.43 1.73 7.83
N GLU A 40 -20.32 1.05 8.59
CA GLU A 40 -20.85 1.57 9.86
C GLU A 40 -19.76 1.69 10.94
N ASN A 41 -18.79 0.76 11.00
CA ASN A 41 -17.67 0.83 11.92
C ASN A 41 -16.77 2.01 11.60
N MET A 42 -16.49 2.22 10.32
CA MET A 42 -15.66 3.34 9.86
C MET A 42 -16.37 4.67 10.07
N GLU A 43 -17.67 4.76 9.78
CA GLU A 43 -18.48 5.96 10.09
C GLU A 43 -18.44 6.27 11.57
N ALA A 44 -18.64 5.29 12.44
CA ALA A 44 -18.58 5.48 13.88
C ALA A 44 -17.19 6.00 14.34
N THR A 45 -16.10 5.46 13.75
CA THR A 45 -14.74 5.92 13.99
C THR A 45 -14.51 7.35 13.52
N VAL A 46 -14.90 7.71 12.30
CA VAL A 46 -14.79 9.06 11.75
C VAL A 46 -15.57 10.04 12.62
N ARG A 47 -16.85 9.77 12.92
CA ARG A 47 -17.69 10.62 13.77
C ARG A 47 -17.10 10.82 15.17
N LYS A 48 -16.47 9.77 15.72
CA LYS A 48 -15.77 9.87 17.00
C LYS A 48 -14.55 10.79 16.92
N LEU A 49 -13.72 10.65 15.89
CA LEU A 49 -12.57 11.53 15.67
C LEU A 49 -12.98 12.98 15.46
N VAL A 50 -14.02 13.23 14.65
CA VAL A 50 -14.62 14.55 14.45
C VAL A 50 -15.13 15.16 15.75
N SER A 51 -15.67 14.36 16.66
CA SER A 51 -16.23 14.84 17.94
C SER A 51 -15.19 15.46 18.88
N PHE A 52 -13.89 15.32 18.62
CA PHE A 52 -12.83 16.01 19.35
C PHE A 52 -12.66 17.48 18.94
N GLY A 53 -13.48 17.98 18.02
CA GLY A 53 -13.55 19.36 17.57
C GLY A 53 -12.38 19.78 16.70
N THR A 54 -11.17 19.68 17.21
CA THR A 54 -9.91 19.79 16.46
C THR A 54 -8.98 18.68 16.87
N ARG A 55 -8.18 18.21 15.91
CA ARG A 55 -7.04 17.33 16.16
C ARG A 55 -5.74 17.96 15.69
N HIS A 56 -5.73 19.30 15.55
CA HIS A 56 -4.51 20.02 15.14
C HIS A 56 -3.29 19.53 15.93
N THR A 57 -2.18 19.29 15.26
CA THR A 57 -0.94 18.74 15.83
C THR A 57 -0.54 19.40 17.16
N LEU A 58 -0.70 20.72 17.28
CA LEU A 58 -0.34 21.52 18.45
C LEU A 58 -1.54 21.89 19.32
N SER A 59 -2.70 21.21 19.17
CA SER A 59 -3.88 21.44 20.00
C SER A 59 -3.72 20.82 21.39
N ASP A 60 -4.77 20.93 22.21
CA ASP A 60 -4.75 20.48 23.61
C ASP A 60 -4.39 18.99 23.74
N THR A 61 -3.38 18.71 24.54
CA THR A 61 -2.91 17.36 24.86
C THR A 61 -3.48 16.79 26.16
N LYS A 62 -4.13 17.62 27.00
CA LYS A 62 -4.57 17.26 28.37
C LYS A 62 -6.06 16.96 28.43
N SER A 63 -6.90 17.66 27.67
CA SER A 63 -8.35 17.45 27.63
C SER A 63 -8.68 16.00 27.24
N ASN A 64 -9.75 15.45 27.82
CA ASN A 64 -10.26 14.12 27.48
C ASN A 64 -11.34 14.16 26.36
N THR A 65 -11.79 15.35 25.99
CA THR A 65 -12.92 15.53 25.06
C THR A 65 -12.58 16.37 23.84
N ARG A 66 -11.43 17.04 23.81
CA ARG A 66 -11.02 17.92 22.72
C ARG A 66 -9.50 17.82 22.47
N GLY A 67 -9.10 18.02 21.23
CA GLY A 67 -7.71 18.14 20.82
C GLY A 67 -7.01 16.80 20.53
N ILE A 68 -5.78 16.92 20.07
CA ILE A 68 -4.97 15.78 19.62
C ILE A 68 -4.75 14.73 20.72
N GLY A 69 -4.54 15.17 21.97
CA GLY A 69 -4.31 14.24 23.09
C GLY A 69 -5.54 13.39 23.41
N ALA A 70 -6.76 13.94 23.29
CA ALA A 70 -7.98 13.15 23.44
C ALA A 70 -8.11 12.09 22.33
N ALA A 71 -7.81 12.46 21.10
CA ALA A 71 -7.83 11.54 19.95
C ALA A 71 -6.78 10.43 20.10
N GLN A 72 -5.55 10.76 20.48
CA GLN A 72 -4.48 9.77 20.72
C GLN A 72 -4.89 8.73 21.78
N ARG A 73 -5.39 9.19 22.92
CA ARG A 73 -5.83 8.27 23.99
C ARG A 73 -7.00 7.40 23.57
N TRP A 74 -7.93 7.96 22.80
CA TRP A 74 -9.05 7.19 22.30
C TRP A 74 -8.61 6.12 21.29
N VAL A 75 -7.80 6.46 20.27
CA VAL A 75 -7.28 5.48 19.29
C VAL A 75 -6.51 4.36 20.01
N LYS A 76 -5.64 4.73 20.98
CA LYS A 76 -4.95 3.74 21.80
C LYS A 76 -5.92 2.83 22.53
N SER A 77 -6.98 3.39 23.12
CA SER A 77 -7.98 2.59 23.87
C SER A 77 -8.74 1.59 22.96
N GLU A 78 -8.97 1.94 21.69
CA GLU A 78 -9.55 1.01 20.72
C GLU A 78 -8.56 -0.10 20.36
N PHE A 79 -7.28 0.22 20.15
CA PHE A 79 -6.25 -0.79 19.93
C PHE A 79 -6.10 -1.73 21.15
N ASP A 80 -6.20 -1.21 22.38
CA ASP A 80 -6.18 -2.04 23.59
C ASP A 80 -7.36 -3.04 23.61
N LYS A 81 -8.54 -2.67 23.08
CA LYS A 81 -9.67 -3.62 22.94
C LYS A 81 -9.36 -4.70 21.88
N TYR A 82 -8.75 -4.33 20.75
CA TYR A 82 -8.34 -5.32 19.75
C TYR A 82 -7.25 -6.24 20.25
N ALA A 83 -6.38 -5.75 21.15
CA ALA A 83 -5.34 -6.54 21.79
C ALA A 83 -5.93 -7.71 22.62
N LEU A 84 -7.06 -7.50 23.28
CA LEU A 84 -7.75 -8.56 24.02
C LEU A 84 -8.18 -9.73 23.12
N ALA A 85 -8.59 -9.44 21.88
CA ALA A 85 -9.02 -10.44 20.91
C ALA A 85 -7.84 -11.18 20.23
N SER A 86 -6.62 -10.64 20.33
CA SER A 86 -5.42 -11.15 19.64
C SER A 86 -4.67 -12.25 20.40
N GLY A 87 -5.13 -12.61 21.60
CA GLY A 87 -4.36 -13.52 22.49
C GLY A 87 -3.02 -12.92 22.95
N GLY A 88 -2.92 -11.60 23.05
CA GLY A 88 -1.71 -10.88 23.51
C GLY A 88 -0.65 -10.64 22.43
N ARG A 89 -0.92 -10.99 21.17
CA ARG A 89 0.02 -10.72 20.06
C ARG A 89 0.00 -9.27 19.59
N LEU A 90 -1.14 -8.58 19.70
CA LEU A 90 -1.23 -7.15 19.43
C LEU A 90 -0.85 -6.37 20.69
N THR A 91 0.04 -5.41 20.55
CA THR A 91 0.39 -4.44 21.59
C THR A 91 0.19 -3.03 21.07
N SER A 92 -0.16 -2.08 21.93
CA SER A 92 -0.35 -0.69 21.54
C SER A 92 0.45 0.28 22.38
N VAL A 93 0.92 1.37 21.77
CA VAL A 93 1.72 2.40 22.42
C VAL A 93 1.41 3.78 21.82
N ILE A 94 1.57 4.85 22.60
CA ILE A 94 1.78 6.18 22.06
C ILE A 94 3.30 6.42 22.08
N ASP A 95 3.88 6.43 20.90
CA ASP A 95 5.32 6.63 20.70
C ASP A 95 5.62 8.13 20.68
N PHE A 96 6.07 8.66 21.82
CA PHE A 96 6.35 10.08 21.99
C PHE A 96 7.75 10.47 21.53
N PHE A 97 7.82 11.56 20.77
CA PHE A 97 9.07 12.15 20.32
C PHE A 97 9.01 13.69 20.40
N THR A 98 10.16 14.34 20.41
CA THR A 98 10.25 15.80 20.50
C THR A 98 10.70 16.37 19.16
N ILE A 99 9.97 17.38 18.69
CA ILE A 99 10.36 18.19 17.53
C ILE A 99 10.81 19.57 17.98
N LYS A 100 11.78 20.11 17.26
CA LYS A 100 12.28 21.47 17.50
C LYS A 100 11.43 22.51 16.78
N ALA A 101 11.37 23.71 17.36
CA ALA A 101 10.79 24.86 16.67
C ALA A 101 11.51 25.08 15.32
N ASP A 102 10.70 25.27 14.27
CA ASP A 102 11.20 25.51 12.90
C ASP A 102 10.98 26.96 12.44
N GLY A 103 10.36 27.78 13.30
CA GLY A 103 10.03 29.18 13.02
C GLY A 103 8.95 29.37 11.94
N ARG A 104 8.29 28.28 11.49
CA ARG A 104 7.25 28.29 10.45
C ARG A 104 5.94 27.69 10.96
N ARG A 105 5.92 26.35 11.08
CA ARG A 105 4.73 25.58 11.48
C ARG A 105 4.82 25.06 12.91
N ILE A 106 6.01 25.06 13.48
CA ILE A 106 6.29 24.70 14.86
C ILE A 106 6.88 25.92 15.57
N ALA A 107 6.05 26.60 16.35
CA ALA A 107 6.47 27.84 17.01
C ALA A 107 7.42 27.61 18.20
N THR A 108 7.27 26.50 18.92
CA THR A 108 8.07 26.11 20.09
C THR A 108 8.38 24.62 20.06
N ASP A 109 9.46 24.23 20.74
CA ASP A 109 9.76 22.80 20.94
C ASP A 109 8.51 22.07 21.46
N SER A 110 8.09 21.02 20.79
CA SER A 110 6.83 20.33 21.06
C SER A 110 7.03 18.83 21.12
N GLN A 111 6.29 18.18 22.03
CA GLN A 111 6.21 16.71 22.08
C GLN A 111 5.01 16.26 21.24
N LEU A 112 5.28 15.38 20.27
CA LEU A 112 4.27 14.71 19.47
C LEU A 112 4.24 13.21 19.83
N GLY A 113 3.21 12.49 19.39
CA GLY A 113 3.13 11.05 19.66
C GLY A 113 2.32 10.32 18.59
N ASN A 114 2.95 9.37 17.91
CA ASN A 114 2.26 8.43 17.03
C ASN A 114 1.52 7.37 17.86
N VAL A 115 0.31 7.00 17.46
CA VAL A 115 -0.41 5.90 18.11
C VAL A 115 -0.22 4.65 17.29
N MET A 116 0.52 3.68 17.81
CA MET A 116 0.89 2.45 17.10
C MET A 116 0.25 1.22 17.73
N ALA A 117 -0.23 0.31 16.89
CA ALA A 117 -0.53 -1.07 17.25
C ALA A 117 0.38 -2.01 16.45
N THR A 118 1.10 -2.88 17.16
CA THR A 118 2.02 -3.86 16.58
C THR A 118 1.45 -5.25 16.78
N LEU A 119 1.07 -5.93 15.71
CA LEU A 119 0.69 -7.34 15.71
C LEU A 119 1.93 -8.17 15.40
N LYS A 120 2.49 -8.79 16.44
CA LYS A 120 3.71 -9.59 16.33
C LYS A 120 3.45 -10.84 15.46
N GLY A 121 4.39 -11.13 14.56
CA GLY A 121 4.40 -12.35 13.75
C GLY A 121 4.57 -13.63 14.59
N THR A 122 4.07 -14.74 14.05
CA THR A 122 4.15 -16.06 14.71
C THR A 122 5.44 -16.81 14.38
N ASP A 123 6.15 -16.44 13.33
CA ASP A 123 7.44 -17.01 12.96
C ASP A 123 8.58 -16.08 13.43
N PRO A 124 9.35 -16.48 14.47
CA PRO A 124 10.45 -15.65 14.98
C PRO A 124 11.63 -15.52 14.01
N THR A 125 11.66 -16.30 12.94
CA THR A 125 12.71 -16.25 11.92
C THR A 125 12.36 -15.33 10.74
N ASP A 126 11.11 -14.82 10.69
CA ASP A 126 10.66 -13.90 9.67
C ASP A 126 10.65 -12.47 10.19
N ASP A 127 11.67 -11.71 9.83
CA ASP A 127 11.91 -10.34 10.27
C ASP A 127 11.19 -9.27 9.45
N ARG A 128 10.37 -9.69 8.48
CA ARG A 128 9.61 -8.76 7.63
C ARG A 128 8.64 -7.92 8.44
N VAL A 129 8.42 -6.70 7.98
CA VAL A 129 7.45 -5.75 8.57
C VAL A 129 6.59 -5.17 7.46
N LEU A 130 5.27 -5.14 7.68
CA LEU A 130 4.32 -4.35 6.90
C LEU A 130 3.80 -3.20 7.75
N ILE A 131 3.69 -2.01 7.16
CA ILE A 131 3.18 -0.80 7.83
C ILE A 131 1.99 -0.25 7.07
N ILE A 132 0.92 0.10 7.79
CA ILE A 132 -0.20 0.86 7.24
C ILE A 132 -0.51 2.06 8.13
N SER A 133 -0.74 3.23 7.51
CA SER A 133 -0.98 4.48 8.24
C SER A 133 -2.16 5.28 7.71
N GLY A 134 -2.64 6.17 8.56
CA GLY A 134 -3.36 7.39 8.30
C GLY A 134 -2.88 8.45 9.30
N HIS A 135 -3.04 9.75 9.01
CA HIS A 135 -2.63 10.78 9.97
C HIS A 135 -3.78 11.18 10.90
N LEU A 136 -3.45 11.29 12.18
CA LEU A 136 -4.45 11.59 13.22
C LEU A 136 -4.78 13.07 13.31
N ASP A 137 -3.80 13.92 13.01
CA ASP A 137 -3.98 15.36 13.08
C ASP A 137 -4.88 15.89 11.96
N SER A 138 -5.45 17.05 12.16
CA SER A 138 -6.31 17.76 11.23
C SER A 138 -6.04 19.27 11.30
N ARG A 139 -6.47 20.03 10.31
CA ARG A 139 -6.25 21.47 10.30
C ARG A 139 -7.45 22.25 9.77
N ALA A 140 -7.54 23.50 10.21
CA ALA A 140 -8.38 24.56 9.64
C ALA A 140 -7.67 25.25 8.45
N SER A 141 -8.25 26.31 7.91
CA SER A 141 -7.65 27.08 6.80
C SER A 141 -6.28 27.65 7.17
N ASP A 142 -6.14 28.22 8.37
CA ASP A 142 -4.85 28.63 8.91
C ASP A 142 -4.15 27.42 9.51
N VAL A 143 -2.98 27.08 8.97
CA VAL A 143 -2.16 25.95 9.42
C VAL A 143 -1.64 26.11 10.85
N MET A 144 -1.68 27.33 11.41
CA MET A 144 -1.27 27.62 12.79
C MET A 144 -2.44 27.71 13.77
N ASP A 145 -3.68 27.61 13.30
CA ASP A 145 -4.85 27.65 14.17
C ASP A 145 -5.11 26.31 14.86
N ALA A 146 -4.55 26.18 16.06
CA ALA A 146 -4.70 25.01 16.92
C ALA A 146 -5.98 25.02 17.77
N LYS A 147 -6.86 26.01 17.61
CA LYS A 147 -8.01 26.27 18.52
C LYS A 147 -9.37 26.11 17.85
N SER A 148 -9.53 26.62 16.64
CA SER A 148 -10.78 26.52 15.89
C SER A 148 -11.15 25.08 15.59
N ASP A 149 -12.42 24.83 15.35
CA ASP A 149 -12.87 23.51 14.93
C ASP A 149 -12.29 23.15 13.57
N ALA A 150 -11.63 22.02 13.54
CA ALA A 150 -11.03 21.40 12.37
C ALA A 150 -11.39 19.90 12.40
N PRO A 151 -12.62 19.54 11.98
CA PRO A 151 -13.14 18.19 12.14
C PRO A 151 -12.32 17.14 11.41
N GLY A 152 -11.78 17.44 10.20
CA GLY A 152 -10.92 16.57 9.45
C GLY A 152 -11.55 15.19 9.23
N ALA A 153 -12.78 15.13 8.73
CA ALA A 153 -13.49 13.88 8.56
C ALA A 153 -12.86 13.02 7.45
N ASN A 154 -12.57 13.67 6.32
CA ASN A 154 -11.89 13.03 5.20
C ASN A 154 -10.37 13.15 5.31
N ASP A 155 -9.87 14.31 5.73
CA ASP A 155 -8.46 14.63 5.90
C ASP A 155 -8.10 14.73 7.42
N ASP A 156 -7.66 13.64 8.15
CA ASP A 156 -7.60 12.29 7.61
C ASP A 156 -8.18 11.26 8.61
N ALA A 157 -9.37 11.58 9.19
CA ALA A 157 -10.06 10.55 9.95
C ALA A 157 -10.43 9.35 9.06
N SER A 158 -10.52 9.54 7.72
CA SER A 158 -10.79 8.45 6.79
C SER A 158 -9.67 7.41 6.76
N GLY A 159 -8.42 7.82 6.62
CA GLY A 159 -7.29 6.91 6.63
C GLY A 159 -7.09 6.25 7.99
N VAL A 160 -7.24 7.01 9.07
CA VAL A 160 -7.18 6.44 10.44
C VAL A 160 -8.25 5.38 10.64
N ALA A 161 -9.50 5.63 10.21
CA ALA A 161 -10.58 4.67 10.38
C ALA A 161 -10.38 3.40 9.53
N ALA A 162 -9.87 3.52 8.31
CA ALA A 162 -9.52 2.37 7.47
C ALA A 162 -8.41 1.54 8.13
N MET A 163 -7.34 2.15 8.60
CA MET A 163 -6.24 1.50 9.30
C MET A 163 -6.72 0.78 10.58
N MET A 164 -7.59 1.43 11.37
CA MET A 164 -8.16 0.84 12.58
C MET A 164 -9.07 -0.36 12.26
N GLU A 165 -9.85 -0.31 11.17
CA GLU A 165 -10.70 -1.43 10.74
C GLU A 165 -9.84 -2.64 10.31
N LEU A 166 -8.70 -2.41 9.61
CA LEU A 166 -7.73 -3.46 9.33
C LEU A 166 -7.18 -4.06 10.64
N ALA A 167 -6.76 -3.23 11.60
CA ALA A 167 -6.24 -3.70 12.88
C ALA A 167 -7.27 -4.56 13.63
N ARG A 168 -8.55 -4.15 13.64
CA ARG A 168 -9.67 -4.91 14.25
C ARG A 168 -9.82 -6.29 13.64
N ILE A 169 -9.80 -6.39 12.31
CA ILE A 169 -10.01 -7.66 11.59
C ILE A 169 -8.78 -8.54 11.68
N MET A 170 -7.59 -7.99 11.45
CA MET A 170 -6.35 -8.75 11.36
C MET A 170 -5.83 -9.19 12.74
N SER A 171 -6.13 -8.48 13.82
CA SER A 171 -5.74 -8.90 15.18
C SER A 171 -6.26 -10.27 15.60
N GLN A 172 -7.33 -10.73 14.95
CA GLN A 172 -7.96 -12.03 15.20
C GLN A 172 -7.34 -13.19 14.40
N ARG A 173 -6.31 -12.91 13.57
CA ARG A 173 -5.64 -13.88 12.71
C ARG A 173 -4.16 -13.97 13.02
N GLU A 174 -3.55 -15.04 12.52
CA GLU A 174 -2.12 -15.26 12.64
C GLU A 174 -1.42 -14.99 11.32
N PHE A 175 -0.33 -14.22 11.40
CA PHE A 175 0.53 -13.91 10.28
C PHE A 175 1.97 -14.28 10.63
N PRO A 176 2.79 -14.76 9.67
CA PRO A 176 4.15 -15.19 9.96
C PRO A 176 5.04 -14.05 10.46
N PHE A 177 4.87 -12.82 9.99
CA PHE A 177 5.72 -11.69 10.34
C PHE A 177 4.92 -10.48 10.86
N THR A 178 5.63 -9.44 11.29
CA THR A 178 5.06 -8.33 12.06
C THR A 178 4.26 -7.36 11.19
N LEU A 179 3.07 -6.97 11.67
CA LEU A 179 2.23 -5.94 11.08
C LEU A 179 2.14 -4.73 12.02
N ILE A 180 2.27 -3.52 11.48
CA ILE A 180 2.18 -2.26 12.21
C ILE A 180 1.05 -1.42 11.65
N PHE A 181 0.12 -1.04 12.53
CA PHE A 181 -0.99 -0.13 12.26
C PHE A 181 -0.70 1.16 13.01
N VAL A 182 -0.60 2.29 12.31
CA VAL A 182 -0.15 3.54 12.95
C VAL A 182 -0.99 4.75 12.55
N ALA A 183 -1.48 5.47 13.55
CA ALA A 183 -2.02 6.82 13.39
C ALA A 183 -0.88 7.81 13.68
N VAL A 184 -0.29 8.38 12.63
CA VAL A 184 0.83 9.33 12.76
C VAL A 184 0.32 10.72 13.08
N VAL A 185 1.18 11.59 13.65
CA VAL A 185 0.82 12.96 14.06
C VAL A 185 1.84 13.94 13.49
N GLY A 186 1.34 15.09 13.04
CA GLY A 186 2.18 16.16 12.49
C GLY A 186 2.41 16.04 10.98
N GLU A 187 1.50 15.37 10.29
CA GLU A 187 1.43 15.38 8.83
C GLU A 187 1.28 16.81 8.34
N GLU A 188 0.24 17.49 8.82
CA GLU A 188 -0.17 18.84 8.44
C GLU A 188 0.89 19.91 8.75
N GLN A 189 1.74 19.68 9.72
CA GLN A 189 2.86 20.55 10.04
C GLN A 189 4.16 20.22 9.32
N GLY A 190 4.26 19.07 8.62
CA GLY A 190 5.43 18.72 7.82
C GLY A 190 5.89 17.27 7.97
N LEU A 191 4.97 16.32 8.04
CA LEU A 191 5.21 14.86 8.02
C LEU A 191 6.05 14.37 9.21
N TYR A 192 5.98 15.07 10.37
CA TYR A 192 6.90 14.81 11.48
C TYR A 192 6.77 13.40 12.06
N GLY A 193 5.52 12.90 12.24
CA GLY A 193 5.28 11.57 12.77
C GLY A 193 5.74 10.46 11.85
N ALA A 194 5.46 10.59 10.57
CA ALA A 194 5.92 9.65 9.56
C ALA A 194 7.44 9.67 9.41
N LYS A 195 8.04 10.87 9.44
CA LYS A 195 9.49 11.02 9.42
C LYS A 195 10.16 10.34 10.61
N HIS A 196 9.65 10.58 11.82
CA HIS A 196 10.14 9.93 13.03
C HIS A 196 10.10 8.40 12.89
N LEU A 197 8.96 7.84 12.49
CA LEU A 197 8.81 6.38 12.36
C LEU A 197 9.72 5.80 11.26
N ALA A 198 9.86 6.50 10.12
CA ALA A 198 10.76 6.08 9.05
C ALA A 198 12.24 6.10 9.48
N ASP A 199 12.65 7.12 10.27
CA ASP A 199 14.00 7.20 10.82
C ASP A 199 14.24 6.07 11.85
N VAL A 200 13.29 5.82 12.75
CA VAL A 200 13.35 4.69 13.70
C VAL A 200 13.47 3.35 12.98
N ALA A 201 12.66 3.15 11.93
CA ALA A 201 12.73 1.91 11.14
C ALA A 201 14.08 1.75 10.45
N LYS A 202 14.66 2.83 9.90
CA LYS A 202 15.96 2.82 9.26
C LYS A 202 17.09 2.55 10.24
N ASP A 203 17.13 3.29 11.37
CA ASP A 203 18.16 3.15 12.40
C ASP A 203 18.08 1.76 13.06
N GLY A 204 16.87 1.26 13.26
CA GLY A 204 16.58 -0.09 13.74
C GLY A 204 16.79 -1.20 12.72
N LYS A 205 17.13 -0.86 11.46
CA LYS A 205 17.32 -1.79 10.34
C LYS A 205 16.12 -2.72 10.14
N TRP A 206 14.92 -2.18 10.27
CA TRP A 206 13.70 -2.97 10.06
C TRP A 206 13.59 -3.41 8.59
N ASN A 207 13.20 -4.66 8.40
CA ASN A 207 12.94 -5.20 7.07
C ASN A 207 11.51 -4.83 6.61
N VAL A 208 11.28 -3.52 6.38
CA VAL A 208 9.99 -3.00 5.93
C VAL A 208 9.82 -3.34 4.45
N ILE A 209 8.98 -4.33 4.15
CA ILE A 209 8.73 -4.78 2.76
C ILE A 209 7.71 -3.91 2.03
N ALA A 210 6.79 -3.25 2.76
CA ALA A 210 5.88 -2.26 2.22
C ALA A 210 5.33 -1.34 3.32
N MET A 211 5.11 -0.06 2.97
CA MET A 211 4.37 0.92 3.74
C MET A 211 3.22 1.46 2.89
N ILE A 212 2.00 1.39 3.42
CA ILE A 212 0.77 1.88 2.77
C ILE A 212 0.24 3.06 3.57
N ASN A 213 0.19 4.23 2.95
CA ASN A 213 -0.44 5.41 3.52
C ASN A 213 -1.84 5.61 2.94
N ASN A 214 -2.83 5.81 3.80
CA ASN A 214 -4.16 6.26 3.41
C ASN A 214 -4.31 7.71 3.84
N ASP A 215 -4.69 8.58 2.91
CA ASP A 215 -4.86 9.99 3.20
C ASP A 215 -5.86 10.58 2.21
N MET A 216 -7.04 10.94 2.75
CA MET A 216 -8.26 11.30 2.04
C MET A 216 -8.79 10.17 1.13
N ILE A 217 -9.52 9.24 1.72
CA ILE A 217 -10.10 8.09 1.00
C ILE A 217 -11.63 7.98 1.15
N GLY A 218 -12.28 9.06 1.58
CA GLY A 218 -13.70 9.01 1.94
C GLY A 218 -14.60 9.95 1.14
N ASN A 219 -14.10 10.70 0.16
CA ASN A 219 -14.91 11.58 -0.66
C ASN A 219 -14.96 11.14 -2.13
N SER A 220 -16.13 11.18 -2.72
CA SER A 220 -16.34 10.81 -4.13
C SER A 220 -16.73 11.99 -5.04
N LEU A 221 -16.92 13.20 -4.46
CA LEU A 221 -17.42 14.38 -5.17
C LEU A 221 -16.32 15.43 -5.34
N SER A 222 -16.10 15.89 -6.56
CA SER A 222 -15.17 16.97 -6.89
C SER A 222 -15.77 18.35 -6.62
N SER A 223 -15.03 19.26 -5.98
CA SER A 223 -15.43 20.66 -5.92
C SER A 223 -15.33 21.36 -7.28
N GLY A 224 -16.19 22.36 -7.51
CA GLY A 224 -16.19 23.18 -8.72
C GLY A 224 -16.59 22.42 -10.00
N THR A 225 -16.98 21.15 -9.88
CA THR A 225 -17.47 20.33 -11.01
C THR A 225 -18.65 19.46 -10.55
N LEU A 226 -19.28 18.74 -11.50
CA LEU A 226 -20.31 17.74 -11.20
C LEU A 226 -19.76 16.32 -11.20
N LEU A 227 -18.42 16.16 -11.22
CA LEU A 227 -17.80 14.85 -11.25
C LEU A 227 -17.97 14.16 -9.91
N ARG A 228 -18.52 12.96 -9.95
CA ARG A 228 -18.61 12.03 -8.83
C ARG A 228 -18.11 10.68 -9.29
N ASP A 229 -17.10 10.15 -8.61
CA ASP A 229 -16.55 8.84 -8.93
C ASP A 229 -16.25 8.08 -7.63
N ASN A 230 -17.01 7.04 -7.37
CA ASN A 230 -16.81 6.12 -6.25
C ASN A 230 -16.37 4.72 -6.73
N THR A 231 -15.87 4.64 -7.95
CA THR A 231 -15.41 3.39 -8.58
C THR A 231 -13.90 3.35 -8.79
N LYS A 232 -13.21 4.45 -8.51
CA LYS A 232 -11.76 4.56 -8.67
C LYS A 232 -11.10 5.19 -7.45
N VAL A 233 -9.87 4.75 -7.17
CA VAL A 233 -8.98 5.36 -6.18
C VAL A 233 -7.60 5.54 -6.79
N ARG A 234 -6.91 6.65 -6.47
CA ARG A 234 -5.53 6.89 -6.90
C ARG A 234 -4.57 6.17 -5.96
N VAL A 235 -3.55 5.52 -6.56
CA VAL A 235 -2.38 5.01 -5.84
C VAL A 235 -1.14 5.70 -6.40
N PHE A 236 -0.53 6.54 -5.56
CA PHE A 236 0.68 7.27 -5.88
C PHE A 236 1.91 6.43 -5.56
N SER A 237 2.90 6.46 -6.44
CA SER A 237 4.16 5.76 -6.27
C SER A 237 5.30 6.51 -6.94
N GLU A 238 6.44 6.58 -6.29
CA GLU A 238 7.63 7.23 -6.85
C GLU A 238 8.07 6.60 -8.17
N THR A 239 8.65 7.40 -9.06
CA THR A 239 9.15 6.94 -10.36
C THR A 239 10.54 6.31 -10.22
N ILE A 240 11.45 7.05 -9.62
CA ILE A 240 12.83 6.67 -9.37
C ILE A 240 13.01 6.64 -7.85
N PRO A 241 13.63 5.60 -7.28
CA PRO A 241 13.91 5.56 -5.85
C PRO A 241 14.67 6.81 -5.39
N PHE A 242 14.28 7.37 -4.23
CA PHE A 242 15.01 8.50 -3.65
C PHE A 242 16.46 8.14 -3.29
N LEU A 243 16.67 6.88 -2.91
CA LEU A 243 17.97 6.33 -2.63
C LEU A 243 18.27 5.24 -3.65
N GLU A 244 19.24 5.49 -4.52
CA GLU A 244 19.85 4.49 -5.39
C GLU A 244 21.36 4.73 -5.46
N THR A 245 22.13 3.65 -5.51
CA THR A 245 23.55 3.71 -5.75
C THR A 245 23.84 4.06 -7.21
N GLU A 246 25.06 4.49 -7.51
CA GLU A 246 25.48 4.75 -8.88
C GLU A 246 25.34 3.50 -9.78
N ALA A 247 25.64 2.31 -9.22
CA ALA A 247 25.51 1.04 -9.92
C ALA A 247 24.02 0.72 -10.25
N GLU A 248 23.10 0.93 -9.31
CA GLU A 248 21.68 0.75 -9.51
C GLU A 248 21.14 1.76 -10.55
N SER A 249 21.55 3.03 -10.46
CA SER A 249 21.17 4.06 -11.44
C SER A 249 21.64 3.70 -12.85
N LYS A 250 22.89 3.25 -12.99
CA LYS A 250 23.44 2.80 -14.27
C LYS A 250 22.67 1.58 -14.81
N MET A 251 22.37 0.60 -13.95
CA MET A 251 21.60 -0.59 -14.33
C MET A 251 20.19 -0.20 -14.77
N ARG A 252 19.49 0.63 -14.00
CA ARG A 252 18.16 1.13 -14.34
C ARG A 252 18.12 1.80 -15.71
N LYS A 253 19.07 2.72 -15.96
CA LYS A 253 19.19 3.42 -17.26
C LYS A 253 19.50 2.47 -18.41
N SER A 254 20.42 1.50 -18.21
CA SER A 254 20.78 0.55 -19.27
C SER A 254 19.70 -0.45 -19.61
N THR A 255 18.74 -0.68 -18.73
CA THR A 255 17.60 -1.60 -18.89
C THR A 255 16.27 -0.90 -19.11
N ASN A 256 16.28 0.46 -19.23
CA ASN A 256 15.09 1.31 -19.41
C ASN A 256 14.00 1.10 -18.36
N ARG A 257 14.39 0.85 -17.09
CA ARG A 257 13.47 0.61 -15.97
C ARG A 257 13.14 1.87 -15.17
N ASP A 258 13.06 3.03 -15.81
CA ASP A 258 12.75 4.28 -15.12
C ASP A 258 11.34 4.31 -14.50
N ASN A 259 10.47 3.37 -14.91
CA ASN A 259 9.11 3.25 -14.41
C ASN A 259 8.90 2.01 -13.52
N ASP A 260 9.95 1.52 -12.86
CA ASP A 260 9.93 0.22 -12.20
C ASP A 260 10.56 0.22 -10.80
N SER A 261 10.38 1.31 -10.06
CA SER A 261 10.79 1.38 -8.64
C SER A 261 10.06 0.32 -7.80
N PRO A 262 10.58 -0.06 -6.63
CA PRO A 262 9.89 -0.95 -5.70
C PRO A 262 8.47 -0.45 -5.35
N SER A 263 8.29 0.85 -5.14
CA SER A 263 6.97 1.44 -4.88
C SER A 263 6.01 1.28 -6.07
N ARG A 264 6.52 1.32 -7.32
CA ARG A 264 5.73 1.01 -8.52
C ARG A 264 5.29 -0.44 -8.58
N GLN A 265 6.16 -1.36 -8.15
CA GLN A 265 5.79 -2.78 -8.07
C GLN A 265 4.70 -3.01 -7.02
N LEU A 266 4.78 -2.33 -5.88
CA LEU A 266 3.73 -2.36 -4.86
C LEU A 266 2.41 -1.80 -5.42
N ALA A 267 2.43 -0.67 -6.12
CA ALA A 267 1.22 -0.09 -6.72
C ALA A 267 0.56 -1.02 -7.75
N ARG A 268 1.35 -1.67 -8.62
CA ARG A 268 0.86 -2.68 -9.58
C ARG A 268 0.32 -3.92 -8.88
N TYR A 269 0.99 -4.34 -7.82
CA TYR A 269 0.55 -5.46 -6.99
C TYR A 269 -0.82 -5.17 -6.36
N ILE A 270 -1.00 -3.98 -5.78
CA ILE A 270 -2.28 -3.50 -5.23
C ILE A 270 -3.38 -3.59 -6.30
N LYS A 271 -3.12 -3.12 -7.53
CA LYS A 271 -4.11 -3.21 -8.61
C LYS A 271 -4.49 -4.65 -8.92
N THR A 272 -3.51 -5.55 -8.99
CA THR A 272 -3.77 -6.98 -9.25
C THR A 272 -4.61 -7.61 -8.15
N VAL A 273 -4.24 -7.41 -6.88
CA VAL A 273 -4.97 -7.97 -5.74
C VAL A 273 -6.36 -7.34 -5.59
N THR A 274 -6.48 -6.02 -5.80
CA THR A 274 -7.80 -5.35 -5.78
C THR A 274 -8.74 -5.95 -6.82
N ASN A 275 -8.30 -6.13 -8.05
CA ASN A 275 -9.10 -6.73 -9.11
C ASN A 275 -9.54 -8.17 -8.80
N GLN A 276 -8.80 -8.87 -7.95
CA GLN A 276 -9.11 -10.24 -7.54
C GLN A 276 -10.17 -10.31 -6.43
N TYR A 277 -10.12 -9.37 -5.46
CA TYR A 277 -10.90 -9.47 -4.22
C TYR A 277 -11.96 -8.40 -4.03
N VAL A 278 -11.92 -7.30 -4.78
CA VAL A 278 -12.80 -6.14 -4.56
C VAL A 278 -13.57 -5.81 -5.83
N GLU A 279 -14.87 -5.88 -5.76
CA GLU A 279 -15.75 -5.50 -6.86
C GLU A 279 -15.96 -3.98 -6.91
N GLN A 280 -16.18 -3.44 -8.10
CA GLN A 280 -16.53 -2.03 -8.35
C GLN A 280 -15.53 -1.01 -7.78
N LEU A 281 -14.25 -1.38 -7.73
CA LEU A 281 -13.16 -0.45 -7.44
C LEU A 281 -11.98 -0.71 -8.37
N ASP A 282 -11.58 0.29 -9.14
CA ASP A 282 -10.37 0.25 -9.97
C ASP A 282 -9.26 1.11 -9.36
N ILE A 283 -8.04 0.59 -9.38
CA ILE A 283 -6.86 1.32 -8.96
C ILE A 283 -6.33 2.17 -10.11
N ASN A 284 -6.42 3.48 -9.96
CA ASN A 284 -5.79 4.43 -10.86
C ASN A 284 -4.32 4.62 -10.45
N LEU A 285 -3.40 4.01 -11.20
CA LEU A 285 -1.96 4.09 -10.96
C LEU A 285 -1.45 5.49 -11.33
N VAL A 286 -1.06 6.28 -10.32
CA VAL A 286 -0.50 7.62 -10.53
C VAL A 286 1.02 7.55 -10.39
N TYR A 287 1.69 7.76 -11.50
CA TYR A 287 3.14 7.66 -11.61
C TYR A 287 3.84 8.96 -11.21
N ARG A 288 3.57 9.37 -9.98
CA ARG A 288 4.19 10.46 -9.24
C ARG A 288 4.31 10.03 -7.79
N ASN A 289 5.28 10.57 -7.08
CA ASN A 289 5.39 10.30 -5.65
C ASN A 289 4.10 10.74 -4.92
N ASP A 290 3.59 11.93 -5.23
CA ASP A 290 2.35 12.46 -4.68
C ASP A 290 1.69 13.44 -5.67
N ARG A 291 0.64 14.11 -5.25
CA ARG A 291 0.00 15.24 -5.94
C ARG A 291 1.04 16.30 -6.29
N PHE A 292 0.74 17.09 -7.31
CA PHE A 292 1.69 18.08 -7.83
C PHE A 292 2.17 19.06 -6.75
N LEU A 293 3.48 19.07 -6.47
CA LEU A 293 4.15 19.87 -5.44
C LEU A 293 3.63 19.65 -4.02
N ARG A 294 3.09 18.47 -3.72
CA ARG A 294 2.63 18.06 -2.38
C ARG A 294 3.32 16.78 -1.96
N GLY A 295 3.10 16.37 -0.73
CA GLY A 295 3.62 15.14 -0.14
C GLY A 295 2.58 14.46 0.74
N GLY A 296 2.95 13.39 1.40
CA GLY A 296 2.19 12.64 2.39
C GLY A 296 3.11 11.71 3.17
N ASP A 297 2.57 10.96 4.12
CA ASP A 297 3.35 10.18 5.10
C ASP A 297 4.18 9.03 4.50
N HIS A 298 3.88 8.58 3.29
CA HIS A 298 4.73 7.63 2.55
C HIS A 298 6.08 8.26 2.11
N THR A 299 6.13 9.59 1.93
CA THR A 299 7.31 10.28 1.40
C THR A 299 8.55 10.11 2.28
N PRO A 300 8.51 10.28 3.63
CA PRO A 300 9.67 10.01 4.48
C PRO A 300 10.17 8.56 4.41
N PHE A 301 9.26 7.61 4.22
CA PHE A 301 9.65 6.20 4.02
C PHE A 301 10.37 6.01 2.68
N SER A 302 9.84 6.54 1.58
CA SER A 302 10.52 6.52 0.27
C SER A 302 11.88 7.20 0.33
N GLN A 303 11.99 8.36 1.02
CA GLN A 303 13.27 9.07 1.23
C GLN A 303 14.29 8.26 2.04
N ASN A 304 13.83 7.39 2.93
CA ASN A 304 14.66 6.45 3.67
C ASN A 304 14.96 5.14 2.93
N GLY A 305 14.47 4.99 1.69
CA GLY A 305 14.70 3.83 0.82
C GLY A 305 13.71 2.69 0.99
N PHE A 306 12.64 2.89 1.74
CA PHE A 306 11.57 1.90 1.90
C PHE A 306 10.57 1.96 0.74
N THR A 307 9.99 0.81 0.41
CA THR A 307 8.87 0.71 -0.52
C THR A 307 7.62 1.31 0.10
N ALA A 308 7.13 2.44 -0.45
CA ALA A 308 5.99 3.13 0.12
C ALA A 308 5.08 3.74 -0.95
N ILE A 309 3.76 3.74 -0.68
CA ILE A 309 2.73 4.29 -1.56
C ILE A 309 1.68 5.06 -0.76
N ARG A 310 0.89 5.89 -1.46
CA ARG A 310 -0.27 6.57 -0.91
C ARG A 310 -1.54 6.24 -1.68
N PHE A 311 -2.60 5.85 -0.96
CA PHE A 311 -3.97 5.89 -1.44
C PHE A 311 -4.56 7.29 -1.26
N CYS A 312 -5.28 7.76 -2.26
CA CYS A 312 -6.04 8.99 -2.20
C CYS A 312 -7.27 8.91 -3.12
N GLU A 313 -8.37 9.49 -2.73
CA GLU A 313 -9.59 9.56 -3.52
C GLU A 313 -9.37 10.11 -4.93
N MET A 314 -10.25 9.76 -5.87
CA MET A 314 -10.08 10.15 -7.26
C MET A 314 -10.20 11.66 -7.49
N ASN A 315 -11.14 12.29 -6.81
CA ASN A 315 -11.43 13.72 -6.93
C ASN A 315 -11.46 14.36 -5.54
N GLU A 316 -10.70 15.44 -5.35
CA GLU A 316 -10.66 16.18 -4.09
C GLU A 316 -11.73 17.28 -4.06
N ASN A 317 -12.27 17.57 -2.87
CA ASN A 317 -13.20 18.66 -2.66
C ASN A 317 -12.55 19.77 -1.84
N TYR A 318 -12.14 20.84 -2.50
CA TYR A 318 -11.43 21.97 -1.89
C TYR A 318 -12.35 22.95 -1.11
N ASP A 319 -13.68 22.79 -1.18
CA ASP A 319 -14.61 23.50 -0.31
C ASP A 319 -14.65 22.84 1.09
N HIS A 320 -14.19 21.61 1.18
CA HIS A 320 -14.13 20.85 2.44
C HIS A 320 -12.71 20.77 3.00
N GLN A 321 -11.74 20.33 2.21
CA GLN A 321 -10.36 20.12 2.65
C GLN A 321 -9.71 21.42 3.12
N HIS A 322 -9.09 21.39 4.31
CA HIS A 322 -8.39 22.54 4.90
C HIS A 322 -9.21 23.80 5.03
N GLN A 323 -10.52 23.69 5.26
CA GLN A 323 -11.43 24.81 5.38
C GLN A 323 -11.93 25.00 6.81
N ASN A 324 -12.05 26.24 7.23
CA ASN A 324 -12.79 26.56 8.44
C ASN A 324 -14.26 26.15 8.28
N VAL A 325 -14.85 25.59 9.33
CA VAL A 325 -16.28 25.27 9.34
C VAL A 325 -17.09 26.56 9.30
N ARG A 326 -17.76 26.81 8.19
CA ARG A 326 -18.59 28.00 7.97
C ARG A 326 -19.61 27.74 6.86
N LYS A 327 -20.67 28.56 6.89
CA LYS A 327 -21.60 28.63 5.77
C LYS A 327 -21.47 30.00 5.10
N GLU A 328 -21.20 30.04 3.82
CA GLU A 328 -21.01 31.24 3.03
C GLU A 328 -21.66 31.08 1.66
N ASN A 329 -22.45 32.04 1.20
CA ASN A 329 -23.18 32.00 -0.08
C ASN A 329 -23.95 30.68 -0.32
N ASN A 330 -24.60 30.15 0.72
CA ASN A 330 -25.27 28.85 0.77
C ASN A 330 -24.37 27.60 0.57
N ILE A 331 -23.06 27.76 0.53
CA ILE A 331 -22.10 26.66 0.50
C ILE A 331 -21.68 26.37 1.94
N GLN A 332 -21.71 25.10 2.33
CA GLN A 332 -21.12 24.65 3.59
C GLN A 332 -19.66 24.30 3.35
N TYR A 333 -18.76 24.99 4.04
CA TYR A 333 -17.32 24.72 4.07
C TYR A 333 -16.95 23.93 5.31
N GLY A 334 -15.82 23.25 5.22
CA GLY A 334 -15.25 22.45 6.31
C GLY A 334 -15.34 20.96 6.04
N ASP A 335 -14.40 20.22 6.59
CA ASP A 335 -14.27 18.78 6.40
C ASP A 335 -15.15 18.02 7.42
N LEU A 336 -16.42 17.85 7.07
CA LEU A 336 -17.48 17.29 7.91
C LEU A 336 -17.82 15.86 7.52
N ALA A 337 -18.24 15.05 8.50
CA ALA A 337 -18.63 13.65 8.28
C ALA A 337 -19.85 13.48 7.36
N GLU A 338 -20.69 14.52 7.23
CA GLU A 338 -21.87 14.55 6.36
C GLU A 338 -21.52 14.52 4.87
N PHE A 339 -20.29 14.84 4.51
CA PHE A 339 -19.81 14.86 3.12
C PHE A 339 -19.13 13.57 2.71
N MET A 340 -18.96 12.64 3.64
CA MET A 340 -18.28 11.36 3.40
C MET A 340 -19.15 10.39 2.60
N ASP A 341 -18.50 9.63 1.73
CA ASP A 341 -19.05 8.44 1.04
C ASP A 341 -18.46 7.18 1.71
N PHE A 342 -19.12 6.71 2.78
CA PHE A 342 -18.63 5.58 3.57
C PHE A 342 -18.66 4.26 2.79
N GLU A 343 -19.51 4.10 1.79
CA GLU A 343 -19.48 2.92 0.92
C GLU A 343 -18.29 2.94 -0.05
N TYR A 344 -17.89 4.11 -0.54
CA TYR A 344 -16.65 4.28 -1.27
C TYR A 344 -15.44 3.98 -0.38
N MET A 345 -15.40 4.57 0.80
CA MET A 345 -14.35 4.35 1.80
C MET A 345 -14.22 2.86 2.16
N LYS A 346 -15.34 2.14 2.29
CA LYS A 346 -15.36 0.68 2.49
C LYS A 346 -14.65 -0.06 1.36
N LYS A 347 -14.92 0.27 0.10
CA LYS A 347 -14.25 -0.38 -1.04
C LYS A 347 -12.74 -0.16 -1.02
N VAL A 348 -12.30 1.06 -0.72
CA VAL A 348 -10.87 1.37 -0.59
C VAL A 348 -10.25 0.60 0.58
N THR A 349 -10.94 0.52 1.71
CA THR A 349 -10.50 -0.26 2.88
C THR A 349 -10.43 -1.77 2.56
N CYS A 350 -11.37 -2.31 1.79
CA CYS A 350 -11.31 -3.69 1.29
C CYS A 350 -10.08 -3.94 0.42
N SER A 351 -9.72 -2.99 -0.46
CA SER A 351 -8.50 -3.06 -1.27
C SER A 351 -7.24 -3.10 -0.40
N ASN A 352 -7.17 -2.23 0.60
CA ASN A 352 -6.08 -2.22 1.58
C ASN A 352 -5.99 -3.55 2.31
N LEU A 353 -7.11 -4.05 2.83
CA LEU A 353 -7.16 -5.30 3.61
C LEU A 353 -6.74 -6.51 2.77
N ALA A 354 -7.28 -6.65 1.56
CA ALA A 354 -6.92 -7.74 0.66
C ALA A 354 -5.42 -7.72 0.32
N THR A 355 -4.89 -6.54 -0.02
CA THR A 355 -3.47 -6.36 -0.33
C THR A 355 -2.58 -6.69 0.87
N PHE A 356 -2.92 -6.12 2.03
CA PHE A 356 -2.13 -6.27 3.26
C PHE A 356 -2.13 -7.72 3.73
N SER A 357 -3.28 -8.42 3.64
CA SER A 357 -3.41 -9.83 3.99
C SER A 357 -2.67 -10.75 3.02
N ASN A 358 -2.78 -10.51 1.70
CA ASN A 358 -2.08 -11.31 0.70
C ASN A 358 -0.56 -11.21 0.89
N LEU A 359 -0.03 -9.99 1.12
CA LEU A 359 1.39 -9.80 1.44
C LEU A 359 1.76 -10.43 2.77
N ALA A 360 0.92 -10.30 3.81
CA ALA A 360 1.20 -10.82 5.15
C ALA A 360 1.33 -12.35 5.21
N TRP A 361 0.67 -13.06 4.31
CA TRP A 361 0.80 -14.51 4.17
C TRP A 361 1.75 -14.95 3.07
N SER A 362 2.28 -14.04 2.25
CA SER A 362 3.13 -14.38 1.11
C SER A 362 4.45 -15.05 1.53
N PRO A 363 5.02 -15.91 0.68
CA PRO A 363 6.41 -16.32 0.80
C PRO A 363 7.35 -15.11 0.72
N LYS A 364 8.61 -15.26 1.13
CA LYS A 364 9.66 -14.29 0.80
C LYS A 364 9.83 -14.21 -0.72
N ALA A 365 10.24 -13.06 -1.23
CA ALA A 365 10.49 -12.88 -2.66
C ALA A 365 11.68 -13.74 -3.13
N PRO A 366 11.69 -14.18 -4.39
CA PRO A 366 12.84 -14.86 -4.96
C PRO A 366 14.05 -13.92 -5.00
N THR A 367 15.25 -14.49 -4.93
CA THR A 367 16.51 -13.74 -5.00
C THR A 367 17.28 -14.08 -6.28
N ASN A 368 18.29 -13.28 -6.61
CA ASN A 368 19.14 -13.48 -7.79
C ASN A 368 18.35 -13.68 -9.08
N VAL A 369 17.24 -12.95 -9.24
CA VAL A 369 16.41 -13.02 -10.45
C VAL A 369 17.21 -12.47 -11.62
N GLY A 370 17.42 -13.30 -12.63
CA GLY A 370 18.23 -12.98 -13.80
C GLY A 370 17.51 -13.25 -15.11
N ILE A 371 17.89 -12.53 -16.17
CA ILE A 371 17.50 -12.78 -17.56
C ILE A 371 18.73 -13.02 -18.42
N GLU A 372 18.76 -14.16 -19.13
CA GLU A 372 19.88 -14.51 -20.00
C GLU A 372 19.93 -13.55 -21.20
N VAL A 373 21.14 -13.01 -21.47
CA VAL A 373 21.35 -12.05 -22.57
C VAL A 373 22.45 -12.46 -23.54
N LYS A 374 22.99 -13.69 -23.42
CA LYS A 374 24.07 -14.17 -24.27
C LYS A 374 23.60 -14.35 -25.72
N ASP A 375 22.44 -14.95 -25.89
CA ASP A 375 21.92 -15.28 -27.20
C ASP A 375 20.80 -14.34 -27.64
N LEU A 376 20.80 -13.98 -28.93
CA LEU A 376 19.73 -13.20 -29.55
C LEU A 376 18.62 -14.17 -29.98
N THR A 377 17.48 -14.10 -29.28
CA THR A 377 16.34 -14.96 -29.53
C THR A 377 15.04 -14.21 -29.22
N ASN A 378 13.94 -14.63 -29.84
CA ASN A 378 12.60 -14.11 -29.53
C ASN A 378 12.00 -14.72 -28.24
N PHE A 379 12.73 -15.62 -27.59
CA PHE A 379 12.38 -16.14 -26.26
C PHE A 379 13.18 -15.40 -25.20
N SER A 380 12.69 -15.42 -23.97
CA SER A 380 13.43 -14.92 -22.81
C SER A 380 13.58 -16.02 -21.78
N THR A 381 14.81 -16.29 -21.36
CA THR A 381 15.11 -17.25 -20.29
C THR A 381 15.33 -16.49 -18.99
N LEU A 382 14.53 -16.81 -17.99
CA LEU A 382 14.60 -16.29 -16.62
C LEU A 382 15.11 -17.35 -15.68
N VAL A 383 15.94 -16.95 -14.70
CA VAL A 383 16.45 -17.82 -13.64
C VAL A 383 16.40 -17.10 -12.32
N TRP A 384 16.23 -17.82 -11.20
CA TRP A 384 16.22 -17.21 -9.86
C TRP A 384 16.60 -18.23 -8.79
N THR A 385 16.86 -17.74 -7.60
CA THR A 385 17.07 -18.57 -6.41
C THR A 385 15.77 -18.59 -5.61
N ALA A 386 15.35 -19.80 -5.22
CA ALA A 386 14.19 -19.97 -4.33
C ALA A 386 14.44 -19.28 -2.98
N PRO A 387 13.44 -18.61 -2.39
CA PRO A 387 13.58 -18.05 -1.07
C PRO A 387 13.67 -19.15 -0.02
N GLU A 388 14.39 -18.86 1.06
CA GLU A 388 14.43 -19.72 2.24
C GLU A 388 13.16 -19.57 3.10
N GLY A 389 12.82 -20.61 3.87
CA GLY A 389 11.75 -20.60 4.85
C GLY A 389 10.46 -21.24 4.36
N LYS A 390 9.34 -20.50 4.37
CA LYS A 390 8.00 -21.01 4.07
C LYS A 390 7.95 -21.72 2.70
N SER A 391 7.22 -22.82 2.64
CA SER A 391 7.02 -23.60 1.41
C SER A 391 6.49 -22.73 0.27
N VAL A 392 7.27 -22.65 -0.80
CA VAL A 392 6.87 -22.03 -2.07
C VAL A 392 6.16 -23.10 -2.91
N TYR A 393 4.95 -22.79 -3.36
CA TYR A 393 4.21 -23.69 -4.26
C TYR A 393 4.69 -23.59 -5.70
N GLY A 394 5.17 -22.41 -6.10
CA GLY A 394 5.71 -22.12 -7.42
C GLY A 394 5.99 -20.63 -7.60
N TYR A 395 6.09 -20.19 -8.83
CA TYR A 395 6.44 -18.83 -9.18
C TYR A 395 5.52 -18.28 -10.26
N ASN A 396 5.12 -17.03 -10.12
CA ASN A 396 4.46 -16.26 -11.16
C ASN A 396 5.51 -15.42 -11.91
N ILE A 397 5.63 -15.64 -13.20
CA ILE A 397 6.33 -14.74 -14.10
C ILE A 397 5.28 -13.75 -14.61
N VAL A 398 5.36 -12.52 -14.15
CA VAL A 398 4.47 -11.44 -14.58
C VAL A 398 5.10 -10.68 -15.74
N ILE A 399 4.29 -10.34 -16.74
CA ILE A 399 4.73 -9.84 -18.04
C ILE A 399 3.88 -8.62 -18.40
N ARG A 400 4.52 -7.58 -18.94
CA ARG A 400 3.85 -6.43 -19.53
C ARG A 400 4.61 -5.94 -20.77
N GLU A 401 3.90 -5.33 -21.70
CA GLU A 401 4.52 -4.56 -22.78
C GLU A 401 5.30 -3.37 -22.19
N THR A 402 6.32 -2.90 -22.91
CA THR A 402 7.16 -1.78 -22.44
C THR A 402 6.37 -0.48 -22.28
N SER A 403 5.26 -0.34 -23.02
CA SER A 403 4.32 0.81 -22.95
C SER A 403 3.20 0.63 -21.91
N SER A 404 3.00 -0.57 -21.38
CA SER A 404 1.91 -0.86 -20.43
C SER A 404 2.22 -0.38 -19.03
N GLN A 405 1.18 0.10 -18.34
CA GLN A 405 1.29 0.61 -16.98
C GLN A 405 1.24 -0.50 -15.91
N HIS A 406 0.64 -1.64 -16.21
CA HIS A 406 0.40 -2.73 -15.26
C HIS A 406 0.79 -4.08 -15.86
N TRP A 407 0.90 -5.09 -15.01
CA TRP A 407 1.14 -6.47 -15.44
C TRP A 407 -0.08 -7.01 -16.19
N GLU A 408 0.13 -7.53 -17.40
CA GLU A 408 -0.95 -7.93 -18.32
C GLU A 408 -1.11 -9.43 -18.40
N LYS A 409 -0.02 -10.15 -18.19
CA LYS A 409 0.01 -11.61 -18.30
C LYS A 409 0.76 -12.20 -17.12
N THR A 410 0.36 -13.41 -16.74
CA THR A 410 1.03 -14.20 -15.72
C THR A 410 1.23 -15.62 -16.25
N ILE A 411 2.46 -16.13 -16.13
CA ILE A 411 2.81 -17.51 -16.41
C ILE A 411 3.24 -18.16 -15.10
N PHE A 412 2.53 -19.20 -14.69
CA PHE A 412 2.89 -19.97 -13.50
C PHE A 412 3.87 -21.10 -13.85
N VAL A 413 4.94 -21.22 -13.05
CA VAL A 413 5.95 -22.27 -13.18
C VAL A 413 6.32 -22.85 -11.82
N LYS A 414 6.81 -24.11 -11.82
CA LYS A 414 7.25 -24.80 -10.59
C LYS A 414 8.76 -24.68 -10.36
N ASP A 415 9.50 -24.62 -11.44
CA ASP A 415 10.97 -24.61 -11.42
C ASP A 415 11.49 -23.19 -11.18
N THR A 416 12.78 -23.09 -10.88
CA THR A 416 13.51 -21.82 -10.68
C THR A 416 14.18 -21.32 -11.97
N LYS A 417 13.81 -21.89 -13.11
CA LYS A 417 14.21 -21.48 -14.48
C LYS A 417 13.02 -21.64 -15.41
N ALA A 418 12.82 -20.67 -16.30
CA ALA A 418 11.80 -20.77 -17.34
C ALA A 418 12.26 -20.06 -18.62
N GLU A 419 11.98 -20.69 -19.76
CA GLU A 419 12.02 -20.05 -21.06
C GLU A 419 10.61 -19.69 -21.49
N ILE A 420 10.38 -18.45 -21.83
CA ILE A 420 9.05 -17.91 -22.16
C ILE A 420 9.03 -17.33 -23.58
N PRO A 421 7.93 -17.51 -24.35
CA PRO A 421 7.84 -17.13 -25.76
C PRO A 421 7.56 -15.63 -25.95
N TYR A 422 8.27 -14.78 -25.22
CA TYR A 422 8.18 -13.31 -25.29
C TYR A 422 9.58 -12.72 -25.32
N SER A 423 9.83 -11.80 -26.26
CA SER A 423 11.14 -11.14 -26.41
C SER A 423 11.34 -10.09 -25.33
N LYS A 424 12.53 -10.11 -24.71
CA LYS A 424 12.99 -9.06 -23.78
C LYS A 424 13.12 -7.67 -24.40
N ASP A 425 13.05 -7.58 -25.72
CA ASP A 425 13.06 -6.28 -26.43
C ASP A 425 11.69 -5.60 -26.38
N ASN A 426 10.60 -6.38 -26.27
CA ASN A 426 9.22 -5.89 -26.33
C ASN A 426 8.51 -5.91 -24.99
N PHE A 427 9.02 -6.69 -24.01
CA PHE A 427 8.35 -6.95 -22.75
C PHE A 427 9.27 -6.76 -21.56
N PHE A 428 8.67 -6.29 -20.46
CA PHE A 428 9.25 -6.35 -19.13
C PHE A 428 8.73 -7.60 -18.40
N PHE A 429 9.58 -8.15 -17.54
CA PHE A 429 9.30 -9.34 -16.74
C PHE A 429 9.62 -9.08 -15.29
N ALA A 430 8.91 -9.76 -14.39
CA ALA A 430 9.31 -9.91 -13.00
C ALA A 430 8.86 -11.27 -12.46
N VAL A 431 9.46 -11.72 -11.39
CA VAL A 431 9.19 -13.03 -10.78
C VAL A 431 8.67 -12.82 -9.36
N GLN A 432 7.59 -13.52 -9.01
CA GLN A 432 7.02 -13.59 -7.67
C GLN A 432 7.05 -15.03 -7.17
N ALA A 433 7.39 -15.27 -5.90
CA ALA A 433 7.13 -16.53 -5.25
C ALA A 433 5.66 -16.60 -4.81
N VAL A 434 5.04 -17.78 -4.94
CA VAL A 434 3.62 -17.98 -4.66
C VAL A 434 3.44 -19.21 -3.78
N ASP A 435 2.57 -19.13 -2.77
CA ASP A 435 2.16 -20.28 -1.98
C ASP A 435 0.95 -21.02 -2.61
N ALA A 436 0.51 -22.09 -1.97
CA ALA A 436 -0.59 -22.92 -2.48
C ALA A 436 -1.98 -22.24 -2.44
N LEU A 437 -2.12 -21.15 -1.69
CA LEU A 437 -3.36 -20.36 -1.58
C LEU A 437 -3.36 -19.12 -2.48
N GLY A 438 -2.27 -18.92 -3.26
CA GLY A 438 -2.16 -17.81 -4.20
C GLY A 438 -1.58 -16.53 -3.59
N HIS A 439 -1.11 -16.56 -2.33
CA HIS A 439 -0.41 -15.42 -1.76
C HIS A 439 0.93 -15.24 -2.46
N SER A 440 1.17 -14.07 -3.01
CA SER A 440 2.37 -13.79 -3.80
C SER A 440 3.24 -12.71 -3.16
N SER A 441 4.55 -12.90 -3.29
CA SER A 441 5.52 -11.86 -2.94
C SER A 441 5.41 -10.66 -3.87
N LEU A 442 6.01 -9.53 -3.50
CA LEU A 442 6.20 -8.45 -4.48
C LEU A 442 7.04 -8.94 -5.66
N PRO A 443 6.78 -8.42 -6.88
CA PRO A 443 7.53 -8.80 -8.07
C PRO A 443 9.00 -8.35 -8.00
N VAL A 444 9.92 -9.23 -8.36
CA VAL A 444 11.35 -8.93 -8.46
C VAL A 444 11.77 -8.87 -9.93
N PHE A 445 12.33 -7.75 -10.34
CA PHE A 445 12.84 -7.55 -11.70
C PHE A 445 14.13 -8.36 -11.94
N PRO A 446 14.29 -8.98 -13.13
CA PRO A 446 15.51 -9.68 -13.48
C PRO A 446 16.64 -8.71 -13.82
N LEU A 447 17.85 -9.06 -13.41
CA LEU A 447 19.09 -8.42 -13.86
C LEU A 447 19.67 -9.17 -15.06
N PRO A 448 20.31 -8.50 -16.03
CA PRO A 448 20.98 -9.16 -17.14
C PRO A 448 22.09 -10.10 -16.64
N ILE A 449 22.09 -11.34 -17.10
CA ILE A 449 23.15 -12.34 -16.81
C ILE A 449 23.72 -12.90 -18.13
N ARG A 450 25.01 -13.31 -18.11
CA ARG A 450 25.73 -13.82 -19.28
C ARG A 450 26.17 -15.26 -19.08
#